data_5139018a6ffd5edaba011d7d15fc638d
#
_entry.id   5139018a6ffd5edaba011d7d15fc638d
#
_cell.length_a   1.000
_cell.length_b   1.000
_cell.length_c   1.000
_cell.angle_alpha   90.00
_cell.angle_beta   90.00
_cell.angle_gamma   90.00
#
_symmetry.space_group_name_H-M   'P 1'
#
loop_
_entity.id
_entity.type
_entity.pdbx_description
1 polymer ?
#
loop_
_entity_poly.entity_id
_entity_poly.type
_entity_poly.pdbx_seq_one_letter_code
_entity_poly.pdbx_strand_id
1 'polypeptide(L)'
;ATILITEAFWALKERPNIDVQRVTFDDGAVDQRALGVNRVKIFERWKSIDTRDKREKFTALIPAIMAAIRISDFRLYREITDGKSITYMIAGLNKEYGDVVESGLLFADPAVVERETDELIEKAIAFKRAYRQQYQHYFADKQISVWGSYEYRCATMG
;
A
#
# COMPACT_ATOMS: atom_id res chain seq x y z
N ALA A 1 -13.80 -7.48 -7.25
CA ALA A 1 -12.37 -7.61 -7.63
C ALA A 1 -12.19 -7.82 -9.14
N THR A 2 -12.78 -8.88 -9.77
CA THR A 2 -12.54 -9.20 -11.19
C THR A 2 -12.85 -8.03 -12.13
N ILE A 3 -13.99 -7.36 -11.97
CA ILE A 3 -14.37 -6.19 -12.79
C ILE A 3 -13.29 -5.10 -12.70
N LEU A 4 -12.89 -4.71 -11.49
CA LEU A 4 -11.89 -3.66 -11.30
C LEU A 4 -10.53 -4.02 -11.92
N ILE A 5 -10.09 -5.28 -11.80
CA ILE A 5 -8.84 -5.74 -12.42
C ILE A 5 -8.96 -5.70 -13.95
N THR A 6 -10.09 -6.11 -14.47
CA THR A 6 -10.34 -6.11 -15.92
C THR A 6 -10.38 -4.69 -16.48
N GLU A 7 -11.10 -3.78 -15.83
CA GLU A 7 -11.15 -2.36 -16.23
C GLU A 7 -9.76 -1.72 -16.14
N ALA A 8 -9.04 -1.94 -15.05
CA ALA A 8 -7.67 -1.46 -14.91
C ALA A 8 -6.74 -2.02 -15.99
N PHE A 9 -6.89 -3.29 -16.38
CA PHE A 9 -6.13 -3.90 -17.47
C PHE A 9 -6.39 -3.20 -18.81
N TRP A 10 -7.67 -2.92 -19.12
CA TRP A 10 -8.05 -2.25 -20.37
C TRP A 10 -7.67 -0.77 -20.39
N ALA A 11 -7.46 -0.14 -19.24
CA ALA A 11 -6.97 1.23 -19.09
C ALA A 11 -5.44 1.37 -19.19
N LEU A 12 -4.66 0.28 -19.19
CA LEU A 12 -3.20 0.34 -19.33
C LEU A 12 -2.81 0.90 -20.69
N LYS A 13 -1.82 1.83 -20.71
CA LYS A 13 -1.25 2.37 -21.96
C LYS A 13 -0.58 1.28 -22.80
N GLU A 14 0.22 0.45 -22.14
CA GLU A 14 0.89 -0.70 -22.73
C GLU A 14 0.27 -1.97 -22.13
N ARG A 15 -0.64 -2.56 -22.90
CA ARG A 15 -1.33 -3.77 -22.48
C ARG A 15 -0.49 -4.99 -22.84
N PRO A 16 -0.18 -5.87 -21.88
CA PRO A 16 0.47 -7.12 -22.18
C PRO A 16 -0.44 -8.02 -23.03
N ASN A 17 0.17 -8.82 -23.89
CA ASN A 17 -0.56 -9.76 -24.76
C ASN A 17 -1.01 -11.00 -23.98
N ILE A 18 -2.01 -10.83 -23.11
CA ILE A 18 -2.66 -11.91 -22.38
C ILE A 18 -4.17 -11.86 -22.62
N ASP A 19 -4.81 -13.02 -22.59
CA ASP A 19 -6.22 -13.17 -22.91
C ASP A 19 -7.13 -12.77 -21.74
N VAL A 20 -7.32 -11.46 -21.56
CA VAL A 20 -8.29 -10.84 -20.65
C VAL A 20 -9.41 -10.23 -21.48
N GLN A 21 -10.64 -10.73 -21.32
CA GLN A 21 -11.81 -10.24 -22.05
C GLN A 21 -12.32 -8.92 -21.45
N ARG A 22 -12.78 -8.00 -22.30
CA ARG A 22 -13.47 -6.80 -21.82
C ARG A 22 -14.82 -7.21 -21.22
N VAL A 23 -15.14 -6.70 -20.03
CA VAL A 23 -16.36 -7.08 -19.30
C VAL A 23 -17.39 -5.97 -19.22
N THR A 24 -17.02 -4.73 -19.50
CA THR A 24 -17.93 -3.59 -19.47
C THR A 24 -18.15 -3.09 -20.89
N PHE A 25 -19.40 -2.94 -21.28
CA PHE A 25 -19.81 -2.31 -22.53
C PHE A 25 -19.79 -0.78 -22.40
N ASP A 26 -19.90 -0.09 -23.53
CA ASP A 26 -19.86 1.38 -23.58
C ASP A 26 -21.07 2.04 -22.88
N ASP A 27 -22.20 1.31 -22.76
CA ASP A 27 -23.41 1.70 -22.01
C ASP A 27 -23.31 1.42 -20.49
N GLY A 28 -22.18 0.86 -20.02
CA GLY A 28 -21.96 0.50 -18.62
C GLY A 28 -22.52 -0.88 -18.23
N ALA A 29 -23.17 -1.60 -19.13
CA ALA A 29 -23.62 -2.97 -18.87
C ALA A 29 -22.43 -3.92 -18.70
N VAL A 30 -22.61 -4.97 -17.88
CA VAL A 30 -21.57 -5.97 -17.59
C VAL A 30 -21.86 -7.27 -18.32
N ASP A 31 -20.91 -7.72 -19.15
CA ASP A 31 -20.93 -9.05 -19.75
C ASP A 31 -20.61 -10.12 -18.69
N GLN A 32 -21.66 -10.77 -18.20
CA GLN A 32 -21.54 -11.80 -17.17
C GLN A 32 -20.75 -13.03 -17.64
N ARG A 33 -20.78 -13.34 -18.94
CA ARG A 33 -20.02 -14.46 -19.51
C ARG A 33 -18.53 -14.14 -19.51
N ALA A 34 -18.14 -12.98 -20.03
CA ALA A 34 -16.75 -12.52 -20.04
C ALA A 34 -16.21 -12.38 -18.59
N LEU A 35 -17.04 -11.87 -17.67
CA LEU A 35 -16.70 -11.77 -16.25
C LEU A 35 -16.42 -13.15 -15.63
N GLY A 36 -17.25 -14.14 -15.89
CA GLY A 36 -17.06 -15.52 -15.44
C GLY A 36 -15.76 -16.12 -15.98
N VAL A 37 -15.48 -15.94 -17.26
CA VAL A 37 -14.24 -16.43 -17.91
C VAL A 37 -13.00 -15.77 -17.28
N ASN A 38 -12.99 -14.45 -17.10
CA ASN A 38 -11.86 -13.75 -16.48
C ASN A 38 -11.65 -14.16 -15.03
N ARG A 39 -12.74 -14.34 -14.26
CA ARG A 39 -12.67 -14.82 -12.88
C ARG A 39 -11.95 -16.16 -12.79
N VAL A 40 -12.33 -17.13 -13.59
CA VAL A 40 -11.69 -18.46 -13.63
C VAL A 40 -10.23 -18.35 -14.05
N LYS A 41 -9.91 -17.56 -15.10
CA LYS A 41 -8.54 -17.39 -15.56
C LYS A 41 -7.66 -16.80 -14.48
N ILE A 42 -8.06 -15.68 -13.86
CA ILE A 42 -7.25 -14.92 -12.90
C ILE A 42 -7.14 -15.67 -11.57
N PHE A 43 -8.25 -16.08 -10.98
CA PHE A 43 -8.27 -16.54 -9.59
C PHE A 43 -8.15 -18.07 -9.44
N GLU A 44 -8.43 -18.84 -10.47
CA GLU A 44 -8.34 -20.30 -10.38
C GLU A 44 -7.15 -20.86 -11.16
N ARG A 45 -6.84 -20.30 -12.34
CA ARG A 45 -5.77 -20.84 -13.20
C ARG A 45 -4.44 -20.11 -13.01
N TRP A 46 -4.39 -18.80 -13.20
CA TRP A 46 -3.11 -18.07 -13.22
C TRP A 46 -2.54 -17.86 -11.82
N LYS A 47 -3.40 -17.68 -10.82
CA LYS A 47 -2.98 -17.51 -9.41
C LYS A 47 -2.16 -18.69 -8.88
N SER A 48 -2.32 -19.91 -9.41
CA SER A 48 -1.57 -21.08 -8.95
C SER A 48 -0.08 -21.01 -9.26
N ILE A 49 0.33 -20.21 -10.28
CA ILE A 49 1.74 -19.96 -10.67
C ILE A 49 2.64 -21.21 -10.74
N ASP A 50 2.05 -22.38 -10.87
CA ASP A 50 2.73 -23.68 -10.87
C ASP A 50 3.50 -23.98 -12.18
N THR A 51 3.14 -23.31 -13.28
CA THR A 51 3.82 -23.41 -14.57
C THR A 51 4.44 -22.09 -14.97
N ARG A 52 5.44 -22.13 -15.89
CA ARG A 52 6.07 -20.93 -16.43
C ARG A 52 5.05 -20.02 -17.11
N ASP A 53 4.18 -20.57 -17.97
CA ASP A 53 3.13 -19.83 -18.67
C ASP A 53 2.19 -19.09 -17.71
N LYS A 54 1.74 -19.76 -16.64
CA LYS A 54 0.87 -19.14 -15.63
C LYS A 54 1.59 -18.02 -14.86
N ARG A 55 2.86 -18.21 -14.53
CA ARG A 55 3.68 -17.16 -13.90
C ARG A 55 3.81 -15.93 -14.79
N GLU A 56 4.14 -16.14 -16.07
CA GLU A 56 4.29 -15.03 -17.02
C GLU A 56 2.97 -14.26 -17.17
N LYS A 57 1.82 -14.96 -17.32
CA LYS A 57 0.50 -14.32 -17.40
C LYS A 57 0.10 -13.59 -16.13
N PHE A 58 0.35 -14.19 -14.98
CA PHE A 58 0.04 -13.54 -13.70
C PHE A 58 0.94 -12.32 -13.47
N THR A 59 2.24 -12.42 -13.76
CA THR A 59 3.18 -11.30 -13.68
C THR A 59 2.76 -10.16 -14.61
N ALA A 60 2.36 -10.46 -15.83
CA ALA A 60 1.86 -9.48 -16.78
C ALA A 60 0.57 -8.77 -16.30
N LEU A 61 -0.21 -9.41 -15.42
CA LEU A 61 -1.43 -8.84 -14.84
C LEU A 61 -1.17 -7.95 -13.61
N ILE A 62 0.00 -8.04 -12.97
CA ILE A 62 0.31 -7.30 -11.73
C ILE A 62 0.03 -5.80 -11.86
N PRO A 63 0.41 -5.08 -12.94
CA PRO A 63 0.12 -3.66 -13.06
C PRO A 63 -1.38 -3.34 -12.97
N ALA A 64 -2.23 -4.17 -13.59
CA ALA A 64 -3.69 -4.01 -13.51
C ALA A 64 -4.23 -4.33 -12.12
N ILE A 65 -3.70 -5.36 -11.46
CA ILE A 65 -4.05 -5.69 -10.07
C ILE A 65 -3.69 -4.52 -9.14
N MET A 66 -2.49 -3.97 -9.26
CA MET A 66 -2.04 -2.84 -8.44
C MET A 66 -2.88 -1.59 -8.69
N ALA A 67 -3.24 -1.30 -9.94
CA ALA A 67 -4.14 -0.19 -10.26
C ALA A 67 -5.55 -0.41 -9.67
N ALA A 68 -6.09 -1.62 -9.74
CA ALA A 68 -7.38 -1.97 -9.14
C ALA A 68 -7.36 -1.83 -7.60
N ILE A 69 -6.28 -2.30 -6.94
CA ILE A 69 -6.11 -2.14 -5.49
C ILE A 69 -6.02 -0.67 -5.12
N ARG A 70 -5.26 0.13 -5.88
CA ARG A 70 -5.13 1.58 -5.65
C ARG A 70 -6.48 2.30 -5.66
N ILE A 71 -7.40 1.89 -6.54
CA ILE A 71 -8.73 2.48 -6.66
C ILE A 71 -9.66 2.00 -5.53
N SER A 72 -9.61 0.70 -5.20
CA SER A 72 -10.54 0.08 -4.26
C SER A 72 -10.09 0.18 -2.79
N ASP A 73 -8.79 0.10 -2.55
CA ASP A 73 -8.19 0.16 -1.22
C ASP A 73 -6.79 0.79 -1.30
N PHE A 74 -6.76 2.11 -1.22
CA PHE A 74 -5.51 2.87 -1.28
C PHE A 74 -4.58 2.55 -0.12
N ARG A 75 -5.11 2.18 1.04
CA ARG A 75 -4.31 1.78 2.19
C ARG A 75 -3.55 0.49 1.90
N LEU A 76 -4.25 -0.54 1.42
CA LEU A 76 -3.61 -1.81 1.02
C LEU A 76 -2.58 -1.59 -0.08
N TYR A 77 -2.89 -0.72 -1.07
CA TYR A 77 -1.92 -0.35 -2.11
C TYR A 77 -0.62 0.18 -1.51
N ARG A 78 -0.73 1.10 -0.55
CA ARG A 78 0.44 1.67 0.15
C ARG A 78 1.20 0.61 0.95
N GLU A 79 0.52 -0.27 1.65
CA GLU A 79 1.15 -1.38 2.37
C GLU A 79 1.98 -2.28 1.45
N ILE A 80 1.47 -2.56 0.25
CA ILE A 80 2.17 -3.39 -0.74
C ILE A 80 3.35 -2.65 -1.36
N THR A 81 3.21 -1.38 -1.73
CA THR A 81 4.23 -0.62 -2.45
C THR A 81 5.34 -0.07 -1.57
N ASP A 82 5.00 0.37 -0.38
CA ASP A 82 5.97 1.01 0.54
C ASP A 82 6.63 -0.01 1.48
N GLY A 83 6.17 -1.26 1.45
CA GLY A 83 6.79 -2.40 2.11
C GLY A 83 6.64 -2.44 3.64
N LYS A 84 6.04 -1.40 4.26
CA LYS A 84 5.82 -1.38 5.72
C LYS A 84 4.58 -0.56 6.05
N SER A 85 3.52 -1.21 6.55
CA SER A 85 2.36 -0.49 7.07
C SER A 85 2.75 0.35 8.31
N ILE A 86 2.07 1.46 8.53
CA ILE A 86 2.24 2.28 9.74
C ILE A 86 2.05 1.43 11.00
N THR A 87 1.10 0.50 10.99
CA THR A 87 0.87 -0.44 12.09
C THR A 87 2.07 -1.35 12.35
N TYR A 88 2.70 -1.88 11.28
CA TYR A 88 3.92 -2.68 11.40
C TYR A 88 5.09 -1.85 11.96
N MET A 89 5.23 -0.60 11.51
CA MET A 89 6.28 0.29 12.01
C MET A 89 6.07 0.66 13.48
N ILE A 90 4.83 0.89 13.92
CA ILE A 90 4.49 1.11 15.34
C ILE A 90 4.83 -0.13 16.18
N ALA A 91 4.48 -1.32 15.70
CA ALA A 91 4.83 -2.57 16.40
C ALA A 91 6.36 -2.73 16.54
N GLY A 92 7.12 -2.39 15.49
CA GLY A 92 8.58 -2.35 15.53
C GLY A 92 9.11 -1.35 16.56
N LEU A 93 8.59 -0.12 16.59
CA LEU A 93 8.97 0.89 17.58
C LEU A 93 8.71 0.44 19.02
N ASN A 94 7.54 -0.17 19.27
CA ASN A 94 7.19 -0.67 20.60
C ASN A 94 8.13 -1.77 21.06
N LYS A 95 8.57 -2.66 20.13
CA LYS A 95 9.55 -3.69 20.42
C LYS A 95 10.89 -3.05 20.85
N GLU A 96 11.47 -2.19 20.01
CA GLU A 96 12.75 -1.55 20.32
C GLU A 96 12.70 -0.70 21.60
N TYR A 97 11.59 -0.02 21.85
CA TYR A 97 11.39 0.68 23.12
C TYR A 97 11.42 -0.30 24.31
N GLY A 98 10.79 -1.45 24.17
CA GLY A 98 10.84 -2.52 25.18
C GLY A 98 12.28 -2.98 25.44
N ASP A 99 13.05 -3.22 24.38
CA ASP A 99 14.45 -3.69 24.47
C ASP A 99 15.34 -2.66 25.19
N VAL A 100 15.18 -1.35 24.91
CA VAL A 100 15.89 -0.26 25.61
C VAL A 100 15.51 -0.22 27.10
N VAL A 101 14.22 -0.31 27.42
CA VAL A 101 13.73 -0.30 28.81
C VAL A 101 14.25 -1.51 29.58
N GLU A 102 14.20 -2.70 28.97
CA GLU A 102 14.70 -3.93 29.59
C GLU A 102 16.21 -3.84 29.87
N SER A 103 17.00 -3.40 28.88
CA SER A 103 18.45 -3.22 29.02
C SER A 103 18.79 -2.23 30.16
N GLY A 104 18.05 -1.12 30.25
CA GLY A 104 18.22 -0.13 31.32
C GLY A 104 17.85 -0.66 32.70
N LEU A 105 16.75 -1.41 32.83
CA LEU A 105 16.28 -1.98 34.09
C LEU A 105 17.19 -3.12 34.60
N LEU A 106 17.79 -3.87 33.68
CA LEU A 106 18.70 -4.98 34.01
C LEU A 106 20.15 -4.52 34.23
N PHE A 107 20.41 -3.20 34.20
CA PHE A 107 21.77 -2.64 34.33
C PHE A 107 22.75 -3.27 33.31
N ALA A 108 22.29 -3.43 32.06
CA ALA A 108 23.11 -3.96 30.99
C ALA A 108 24.35 -3.08 30.74
N ASP A 109 25.36 -3.64 30.05
CA ASP A 109 26.52 -2.88 29.64
C ASP A 109 26.11 -1.60 28.88
N PRO A 110 26.72 -0.43 29.19
CA PRO A 110 26.41 0.83 28.51
C PRO A 110 26.42 0.73 26.99
N ALA A 111 27.32 -0.05 26.41
CA ALA A 111 27.39 -0.25 24.95
C ALA A 111 26.17 -0.99 24.39
N VAL A 112 25.52 -1.86 25.18
CA VAL A 112 24.28 -2.53 24.80
C VAL A 112 23.13 -1.54 24.81
N VAL A 113 23.01 -0.72 25.86
CA VAL A 113 21.98 0.30 25.99
C VAL A 113 22.11 1.34 24.88
N GLU A 114 23.32 1.76 24.53
CA GLU A 114 23.59 2.69 23.43
C GLU A 114 23.12 2.10 22.10
N ARG A 115 23.49 0.86 21.79
CA ARG A 115 23.06 0.17 20.55
C ARG A 115 21.55 0.07 20.45
N GLU A 116 20.85 -0.42 21.48
CA GLU A 116 19.39 -0.54 21.49
C GLU A 116 18.70 0.83 21.32
N THR A 117 19.30 1.88 21.91
CA THR A 117 18.83 3.25 21.77
C THR A 117 18.98 3.75 20.33
N ASP A 118 20.10 3.49 19.69
CA ASP A 118 20.34 3.87 18.29
C ASP A 118 19.36 3.16 17.34
N GLU A 119 19.09 1.85 17.55
CA GLU A 119 18.10 1.10 16.77
C GLU A 119 16.67 1.69 16.92
N LEU A 120 16.30 2.07 18.14
CA LEU A 120 15.02 2.77 18.39
C LEU A 120 14.94 4.10 17.64
N ILE A 121 16.01 4.90 17.68
CA ILE A 121 16.08 6.19 16.99
C ILE A 121 15.94 6.01 15.47
N GLU A 122 16.65 5.06 14.88
CA GLU A 122 16.56 4.76 13.45
C GLU A 122 15.14 4.39 13.03
N LYS A 123 14.48 3.51 13.79
CA LYS A 123 13.08 3.13 13.52
C LYS A 123 12.11 4.28 13.70
N ALA A 124 12.33 5.15 14.69
CA ALA A 124 11.52 6.35 14.90
C ALA A 124 11.65 7.35 13.73
N ILE A 125 12.86 7.53 13.20
CA ILE A 125 13.11 8.37 12.03
C ILE A 125 12.41 7.80 10.79
N ALA A 126 12.52 6.49 10.57
CA ALA A 126 11.87 5.80 9.46
C ALA A 126 10.33 5.92 9.53
N PHE A 127 9.75 5.71 10.72
CA PHE A 127 8.33 5.91 10.98
C PHE A 127 7.89 7.35 10.68
N LYS A 128 8.61 8.34 11.19
CA LYS A 128 8.31 9.77 10.96
C LYS A 128 8.30 10.12 9.47
N ARG A 129 9.24 9.57 8.68
CA ARG A 129 9.30 9.78 7.22
C ARG A 129 8.10 9.15 6.52
N ALA A 130 7.80 7.88 6.81
CA ALA A 130 6.68 7.16 6.22
C ALA A 130 5.33 7.81 6.59
N TYR A 131 5.16 8.21 7.84
CA TYR A 131 3.96 8.89 8.31
C TYR A 131 3.74 10.22 7.59
N ARG A 132 4.79 11.05 7.44
CA ARG A 132 4.70 12.30 6.68
C ARG A 132 4.31 12.08 5.23
N GLN A 133 4.91 11.10 4.54
CA GLN A 133 4.57 10.78 3.16
C GLN A 133 3.10 10.36 3.02
N GLN A 134 2.61 9.52 3.92
CA GLN A 134 1.22 9.07 3.91
C GLN A 134 0.24 10.24 4.11
N TYR A 135 0.55 11.16 5.04
CA TYR A 135 -0.29 12.33 5.30
C TYR A 135 -0.27 13.34 4.16
N GLN A 136 0.88 13.60 3.54
CA GLN A 136 0.97 14.50 2.39
C GLN A 136 0.09 14.03 1.23
N HIS A 137 0.07 12.74 0.92
CA HIS A 137 -0.81 12.19 -0.10
C HIS A 137 -2.30 12.26 0.28
N TYR A 138 -2.62 11.97 1.54
CA TYR A 138 -4.00 12.02 2.02
C TYR A 138 -4.63 13.43 1.90
N PHE A 139 -3.86 14.46 2.19
CA PHE A 139 -4.33 15.84 2.09
C PHE A 139 -4.26 16.40 0.67
N ALA A 140 -3.31 15.99 -0.15
CA ALA A 140 -3.25 16.36 -1.55
C ALA A 140 -4.47 15.83 -2.33
N ASP A 141 -4.86 14.58 -2.09
CA ASP A 141 -6.02 13.97 -2.74
C ASP A 141 -7.37 14.59 -2.29
N LYS A 142 -7.45 15.15 -1.09
CA LYS A 142 -8.69 15.75 -0.55
C LYS A 142 -8.80 17.26 -0.77
N GLN A 143 -7.80 17.92 -1.37
CA GLN A 143 -7.74 19.39 -1.51
C GLN A 143 -8.04 20.15 -0.19
N ILE A 144 -7.81 19.53 0.94
CA ILE A 144 -8.03 20.14 2.25
C ILE A 144 -6.70 20.74 2.70
N SER A 145 -6.53 22.05 2.49
CA SER A 145 -5.40 22.78 3.10
C SER A 145 -5.66 22.94 4.60
N VAL A 146 -5.19 21.99 5.38
CA VAL A 146 -5.32 22.02 6.86
C VAL A 146 -4.49 23.13 7.47
N TRP A 147 -3.51 23.67 6.75
CA TRP A 147 -2.64 24.75 7.21
C TRP A 147 -3.29 26.14 7.14
N GLY A 148 -4.31 26.34 6.31
CA GLY A 148 -5.02 27.62 6.24
C GLY A 148 -5.90 27.91 7.46
N SER A 149 -6.24 26.94 8.30
CA SER A 149 -7.11 27.15 9.46
C SER A 149 -6.36 27.46 10.77
N TYR A 150 -5.06 27.24 10.84
CA TYR A 150 -4.26 27.58 12.03
C TYR A 150 -3.71 29.02 11.99
N GLU A 151 -3.38 29.54 10.83
CA GLU A 151 -2.91 30.94 10.71
C GLU A 151 -4.03 31.97 10.93
N TYR A 152 -5.28 31.63 10.62
CA TYR A 152 -6.43 32.53 10.83
C TYR A 152 -6.83 32.68 12.32
N ARG A 153 -6.49 31.74 13.19
CA ARG A 153 -6.81 31.86 14.63
C ARG A 153 -5.80 32.65 15.44
N CYS A 154 -4.58 32.79 14.98
CA CYS A 154 -3.58 33.61 15.68
C CYS A 154 -3.62 35.10 15.30
N ALA A 155 -4.24 35.45 14.17
CA ALA A 155 -4.32 36.83 13.69
C ALA A 155 -5.52 37.63 14.25
N THR A 156 -6.48 36.98 14.93
CA THR A 156 -7.67 37.64 15.48
C THR A 156 -7.70 37.78 16.99
N MET A 157 -6.58 37.48 17.68
CA MET A 157 -6.40 37.68 19.13
C MET A 157 -5.23 38.66 19.43
N GLY A 158 -5.13 39.71 18.62
CA GLY A 158 -4.23 40.85 18.89
C GLY A 158 -5.05 42.12 19.02
#